data_00e642fac2cd9c5c364f3cd7e4370094
#
_entry.id   00e642fac2cd9c5c364f3cd7e4370094
#
_cell.length_a   1.000
_cell.length_b   1.000
_cell.length_c   1.000
_cell.angle_alpha   90.00
_cell.angle_beta   90.00
_cell.angle_gamma   90.00
#
_symmetry.space_group_name_H-M   'P 1'
#
loop_
_entity.id
_entity.type
_entity.pdbx_description
1 polymer ?
#
loop_
_entity_poly.entity_id
_entity_poly.type
_entity_poly.pdbx_seq_one_letter_code
_entity_poly.pdbx_strand_id
1 'polypeptide(L)'
;MSDADDAALAPILTKLAAARTRLIMERPFLGSLVMHLPLKPAPEWCKTTGTDAKAFYFNPAFIENLNLAQTQFVLAHEAMHCA
;
A
#
# COMPACT_ATOMS: atom_id res chain seq x y z
N MET A 1 17.98 -8.83 -2.92
CA MET A 1 17.61 -7.71 -3.78
C MET A 1 18.79 -6.80 -4.02
N SER A 2 18.88 -6.21 -5.19
CA SER A 2 19.97 -5.29 -5.49
C SER A 2 19.70 -3.91 -4.86
N ASP A 3 20.74 -3.12 -4.66
CA ASP A 3 20.60 -1.77 -4.13
C ASP A 3 19.71 -0.90 -5.03
N ALA A 4 19.73 -1.17 -6.36
CA ALA A 4 18.89 -0.45 -7.30
C ALA A 4 17.40 -0.70 -7.08
N ASP A 5 17.04 -1.96 -6.77
CA ASP A 5 15.64 -2.30 -6.48
C ASP A 5 15.19 -1.67 -5.18
N ASP A 6 16.04 -1.67 -4.15
CA ASP A 6 15.72 -1.03 -2.87
C ASP A 6 15.58 0.49 -3.05
N ALA A 7 16.45 1.10 -3.84
CA ALA A 7 16.36 2.53 -4.11
C ALA A 7 15.08 2.90 -4.87
N ALA A 8 14.67 2.05 -5.81
CA ALA A 8 13.43 2.28 -6.57
C ALA A 8 12.18 2.09 -5.71
N LEU A 9 12.24 1.20 -4.71
CA LEU A 9 11.12 0.94 -3.81
C LEU A 9 10.95 2.02 -2.74
N ALA A 10 12.02 2.69 -2.32
CA ALA A 10 11.96 3.63 -1.21
C ALA A 10 10.92 4.74 -1.40
N PRO A 11 10.83 5.43 -2.56
CA PRO A 11 9.81 6.46 -2.75
C PRO A 11 8.39 5.89 -2.73
N ILE A 12 8.22 4.66 -3.22
CA ILE A 12 6.91 4.00 -3.27
C ILE A 12 6.46 3.65 -1.85
N LEU A 13 7.35 3.09 -1.05
CA LEU A 13 7.07 2.78 0.34
C LEU A 13 6.77 4.05 1.15
N THR A 14 7.49 5.13 0.89
CA THR A 14 7.24 6.41 1.53
C THR A 14 5.84 6.93 1.19
N LYS A 15 5.43 6.83 -0.07
CA LYS A 15 4.09 7.23 -0.51
C LYS A 15 3.02 6.39 0.18
N LEU A 16 3.21 5.08 0.24
CA LEU A 16 2.27 4.18 0.91
C LEU A 16 2.16 4.49 2.40
N ALA A 17 3.30 4.75 3.06
CA ALA A 17 3.31 5.10 4.48
C ALA A 17 2.59 6.42 4.74
N ALA A 18 2.80 7.41 3.90
CA ALA A 18 2.11 8.71 4.01
C ALA A 18 0.61 8.55 3.80
N ALA A 19 0.22 7.77 2.80
CA ALA A 19 -1.19 7.52 2.51
C ALA A 19 -1.86 6.77 3.67
N ARG A 20 -1.16 5.82 4.26
CA ARG A 20 -1.64 5.05 5.42
C ARG A 20 -1.85 5.97 6.62
N THR A 21 -0.91 6.87 6.87
CA THR A 21 -1.03 7.84 7.96
C THR A 21 -2.25 8.74 7.76
N ARG A 22 -2.44 9.25 6.53
CA ARG A 22 -3.62 10.07 6.22
C ARG A 22 -4.92 9.28 6.42
N LEU A 23 -4.92 8.01 6.03
CA LEU A 23 -6.09 7.16 6.18
C LEU A 23 -6.46 6.99 7.66
N ILE A 24 -5.47 6.79 8.53
CA ILE A 24 -5.70 6.69 9.97
C ILE A 24 -6.34 7.97 10.51
N MET A 25 -5.86 9.12 10.05
CA MET A 25 -6.38 10.41 10.52
C MET A 25 -7.79 10.68 10.02
N GLU A 26 -8.12 10.29 8.80
CA GLU A 26 -9.42 10.57 8.19
C GLU A 26 -10.44 9.46 8.42
N ARG A 27 -9.99 8.21 8.50
CA ARG A 27 -10.83 7.02 8.67
C ARG A 27 -10.15 6.07 9.65
N PRO A 28 -10.21 6.35 10.97
CA PRO A 28 -9.43 5.58 11.96
C PRO A 28 -9.65 4.08 11.92
N PHE A 29 -10.89 3.61 11.69
CA PHE A 29 -11.18 2.18 11.63
C PHE A 29 -10.45 1.52 10.46
N LEU A 30 -10.57 2.09 9.26
CA LEU A 30 -9.91 1.53 8.07
C LEU A 30 -8.40 1.66 8.18
N GLY A 31 -7.92 2.78 8.69
CA GLY A 31 -6.48 2.99 8.89
C GLY A 31 -5.88 1.98 9.86
N SER A 32 -6.61 1.67 10.93
CA SER A 32 -6.18 0.68 11.90
C SER A 32 -6.03 -0.70 11.27
N LEU A 33 -6.97 -1.08 10.40
CA LEU A 33 -6.89 -2.36 9.69
C LEU A 33 -5.63 -2.42 8.82
N VAL A 34 -5.36 -1.36 8.06
CA VAL A 34 -4.19 -1.31 7.17
C VAL A 34 -2.89 -1.30 7.96
N MET A 35 -2.86 -0.65 9.13
CA MET A 35 -1.64 -0.58 9.95
C MET A 35 -1.15 -1.93 10.42
N HIS A 36 -2.04 -2.90 10.53
CA HIS A 36 -1.68 -4.24 10.99
C HIS A 36 -1.15 -5.12 9.85
N LEU A 37 -1.17 -4.63 8.62
CA LEU A 37 -0.73 -5.40 7.46
C LEU A 37 0.64 -4.92 6.99
N PRO A 38 1.66 -5.79 6.96
CA PRO A 38 2.94 -5.43 6.34
C PRO A 38 2.75 -5.07 4.87
N LEU A 39 3.50 -4.09 4.40
CA LEU A 39 3.50 -3.69 2.99
C LEU A 39 4.53 -4.54 2.26
N LYS A 40 4.10 -5.31 1.26
CA LYS A 40 5.00 -6.19 0.51
C LYS A 40 4.88 -5.97 -0.99
N PRO A 41 6.01 -5.88 -1.71
CA PRO A 41 5.96 -5.86 -3.17
C PRO A 41 5.31 -7.14 -3.68
N ALA A 42 4.37 -6.99 -4.61
CA ALA A 42 3.61 -8.12 -5.11
C ALA A 42 4.43 -8.94 -6.10
N PRO A 43 4.16 -10.25 -6.17
CA PRO A 43 4.67 -11.07 -7.26
C PRO A 43 4.12 -10.59 -8.61
N GLU A 44 4.70 -11.12 -9.70
CA GLU A 44 4.34 -10.70 -11.04
C GLU A 44 2.87 -10.89 -11.40
N TRP A 45 2.19 -11.83 -10.72
CA TRP A 45 0.76 -12.07 -10.98
C TRP A 45 -0.13 -10.90 -10.54
N CYS A 46 0.35 -10.05 -9.63
CA CYS A 46 -0.45 -8.94 -9.11
C CYS A 46 -0.06 -7.65 -9.83
N LYS A 47 -0.97 -7.11 -10.62
CA LYS A 47 -0.71 -5.89 -11.40
C LYS A 47 -1.12 -4.61 -10.69
N THR A 48 -1.88 -4.72 -9.61
CA THR A 48 -2.37 -3.57 -8.86
C THR A 48 -2.05 -3.74 -7.38
N THR A 49 -3.04 -4.12 -6.58
CA THR A 49 -2.89 -4.36 -5.15
C THR A 49 -3.71 -5.57 -4.76
N GLY A 50 -3.43 -6.11 -3.58
CA GLY A 50 -4.22 -7.20 -3.04
C GLY A 50 -3.92 -7.42 -1.57
N THR A 51 -4.79 -8.13 -0.88
CA THR A 51 -4.61 -8.50 0.51
C THR A 51 -5.01 -9.95 0.74
N ASP A 52 -4.39 -10.58 1.74
CA ASP A 52 -4.73 -11.95 2.13
C ASP A 52 -4.89 -12.07 3.64
N ALA A 53 -5.21 -10.98 4.32
CA ALA A 53 -5.30 -10.85 5.77
C ALA A 53 -3.94 -10.92 6.50
N LYS A 54 -2.86 -11.24 5.78
CA LYS A 54 -1.51 -11.31 6.35
C LYS A 54 -0.62 -10.17 5.90
N ALA A 55 -0.87 -9.63 4.71
CA ALA A 55 -0.06 -8.57 4.15
C ALA A 55 -0.86 -7.78 3.12
N PHE A 56 -0.42 -6.56 2.89
CA PHE A 56 -0.89 -5.74 1.78
C PHE A 56 0.13 -5.85 0.66
N TYR A 57 -0.28 -6.41 -0.47
CA TYR A 57 0.57 -6.58 -1.62
C TYR A 57 0.34 -5.44 -2.60
N PHE A 58 1.40 -4.93 -3.18
CA PHE A 58 1.30 -3.83 -4.14
C PHE A 58 2.27 -4.03 -5.29
N ASN A 59 1.84 -3.61 -6.48
CA ASN A 59 2.72 -3.54 -7.63
C ASN A 59 3.37 -2.16 -7.62
N PRO A 60 4.72 -2.07 -7.50
CA PRO A 60 5.39 -0.77 -7.39
C PRO A 60 5.10 0.18 -8.55
N ALA A 61 5.04 -0.34 -9.79
CA ALA A 61 4.76 0.50 -10.95
C ALA A 61 3.35 1.08 -10.90
N PHE A 62 2.38 0.32 -10.39
CA PHE A 62 1.02 0.80 -10.23
C PHE A 62 0.95 1.95 -9.23
N ILE A 63 1.58 1.78 -8.07
CA ILE A 63 1.59 2.83 -7.02
C ILE A 63 2.36 4.06 -7.49
N GLU A 64 3.44 3.87 -8.24
CA GLU A 64 4.24 4.97 -8.76
C GLU A 64 3.40 5.97 -9.56
N ASN A 65 2.41 5.47 -10.29
CA ASN A 65 1.56 6.30 -11.15
C ASN A 65 0.39 6.96 -10.41
N LEU A 66 0.22 6.67 -9.12
CA LEU A 66 -0.86 7.25 -8.32
C LEU A 66 -0.35 8.45 -7.54
N ASN A 67 -1.22 9.46 -7.37
CA ASN A 67 -0.93 10.52 -6.42
C ASN A 67 -1.27 10.04 -5.00
N LEU A 68 -1.00 10.89 -4.00
CA LEU A 68 -1.19 10.52 -2.61
C LEU A 68 -2.66 10.21 -2.29
N ALA A 69 -3.59 11.01 -2.80
CA ALA A 69 -5.02 10.79 -2.57
C ALA A 69 -5.50 9.49 -3.20
N GLN A 70 -5.03 9.18 -4.40
CA GLN A 70 -5.37 7.93 -5.08
C GLN A 70 -4.79 6.72 -4.33
N THR A 71 -3.57 6.84 -3.84
CA THR A 71 -2.94 5.79 -3.04
C THR A 71 -3.73 5.53 -1.75
N GLN A 72 -4.17 6.60 -1.10
CA GLN A 72 -5.02 6.49 0.09
C GLN A 72 -6.33 5.77 -0.22
N PHE A 73 -6.94 6.09 -1.36
CA PHE A 73 -8.18 5.43 -1.79
C PHE A 73 -7.97 3.93 -1.98
N VAL A 74 -6.86 3.54 -2.62
CA VAL A 74 -6.54 2.13 -2.85
C VAL A 74 -6.35 1.40 -1.52
N LEU A 75 -5.65 2.02 -0.56
CA LEU A 75 -5.48 1.43 0.76
C LEU A 75 -6.82 1.24 1.47
N ALA A 76 -7.70 2.24 1.40
CA ALA A 76 -9.03 2.15 2.00
C ALA A 76 -9.85 1.03 1.36
N HIS A 77 -9.78 0.91 0.04
CA HIS A 77 -10.49 -0.14 -0.70
C HIS A 77 -10.05 -1.54 -0.25
N GLU A 78 -8.74 -1.76 -0.13
CA GLU A 78 -8.21 -3.05 0.31
C GLU A 78 -8.54 -3.31 1.79
N ALA A 79 -8.54 -2.28 2.63
CA ALA A 79 -8.92 -2.41 4.03
C ALA A 79 -10.38 -2.90 4.16
N MET A 80 -11.26 -2.43 3.29
CA MET A 80 -12.66 -2.86 3.28
C MET A 80 -12.77 -4.35 2.94
N HIS A 81 -11.90 -4.87 2.10
CA HIS A 81 -11.87 -6.31 1.79
C HIS A 81 -11.44 -7.15 3.00
N CYS A 82 -10.61 -6.59 3.89
CA CYS A 82 -10.18 -7.28 5.10
C CYS A 82 -11.22 -7.24 6.22
N ALA A 83 -12.11 -6.28 6.15
CA ALA A 83 -13.19 -6.15 7.13
C ALA A 83 -14.34 -7.13 6.83
#